data_6d0448caa4aae7a46688d2bc477dfce1
#
_entry.id   6d0448caa4aae7a46688d2bc477dfce1
#
_cell.length_a   1.000
_cell.length_b   1.000
_cell.length_c   1.000
_cell.angle_alpha   90.00
_cell.angle_beta   90.00
_cell.angle_gamma   90.00
#
_symmetry.space_group_name_H-M   'P 1'
#
loop_
_entity.id
_entity.type
_entity.pdbx_description
1 polymer ?
#
loop_
_entity_poly.entity_id
_entity_poly.type
_entity_poly.pdbx_seq_one_letter_code
_entity_poly.pdbx_strand_id
1 'polypeptide(L)'
;MSLLVVGSVAFDAVETPFGKRDKMLGGAATHFALSASFYTDVRVVGVVGDDFGREEDRVFTERNIDTTDLQRIAGGRTFFWRGRYDYDLNTAHTLDTQLNVFADFKPKLSDAAKNSRLVFLANIQPDLQREVREQVRGAELVGLDTMNFWIESARESLIETIKVVNVVIINDAEARHLTDEPNLIKAARKILQWGPKALVVKRGEYGAALFTHDSYFAIPAYPLESVFDPTGAGDTFAGGFMGYLASQEKSDEAAMRRAMIFGSVMASFNVEEFGTERVRRLTHEEINERFRRFKQMTHFDEIPFDRAANASAT
;
A
#
# COMPACT_ATOMS: atom_id res chain seq x y z
N MET A 1 12.58 12.64 -9.49
CA MET A 1 11.66 12.86 -8.33
C MET A 1 11.74 11.62 -7.50
N SER A 2 11.85 11.69 -6.15
CA SER A 2 12.10 10.48 -5.35
C SER A 2 10.95 10.23 -4.37
N LEU A 3 10.57 8.96 -4.25
CA LEU A 3 9.63 8.45 -3.29
C LEU A 3 10.38 7.58 -2.28
N LEU A 4 10.26 7.91 -1.00
CA LEU A 4 10.82 7.13 0.10
C LEU A 4 9.76 6.20 0.66
N VAL A 5 10.09 4.93 0.87
CA VAL A 5 9.31 4.02 1.70
C VAL A 5 10.15 3.51 2.87
N VAL A 6 9.56 3.54 4.06
CA VAL A 6 10.13 2.96 5.29
C VAL A 6 9.21 1.87 5.78
N GLY A 7 9.72 0.65 5.90
CA GLY A 7 8.89 -0.49 6.28
C GLY A 7 9.64 -1.80 6.37
N SER A 8 8.90 -2.89 6.55
CA SER A 8 9.47 -4.23 6.60
C SER A 8 9.97 -4.70 5.23
N VAL A 9 11.15 -5.27 5.22
CA VAL A 9 11.66 -6.17 4.18
C VAL A 9 11.74 -7.54 4.83
N ALA A 10 11.05 -8.54 4.29
CA ALA A 10 10.77 -9.78 5.00
C ALA A 10 10.85 -11.00 4.10
N PHE A 11 10.86 -12.17 4.74
CA PHE A 11 10.47 -13.41 4.09
C PHE A 11 9.08 -13.82 4.56
N ASP A 12 8.22 -14.15 3.61
CA ASP A 12 6.86 -14.62 3.86
C ASP A 12 6.71 -16.10 3.52
N ALA A 13 5.94 -16.81 4.35
CA ALA A 13 5.44 -18.15 4.07
C ALA A 13 3.91 -18.10 4.02
N VAL A 14 3.33 -18.50 2.92
CA VAL A 14 1.89 -18.33 2.67
C VAL A 14 1.25 -19.65 2.27
N GLU A 15 0.11 -19.94 2.85
CA GLU A 15 -0.78 -21.03 2.50
C GLU A 15 -2.15 -20.47 2.13
N THR A 16 -2.62 -20.82 0.93
CA THR A 16 -3.95 -20.48 0.42
C THR A 16 -4.64 -21.73 -0.08
N PRO A 17 -5.94 -21.73 -0.36
CA PRO A 17 -6.63 -22.87 -1.01
C PRO A 17 -6.01 -23.27 -2.36
N PHE A 18 -5.23 -22.39 -2.98
CA PHE A 18 -4.64 -22.59 -4.31
C PHE A 18 -3.17 -23.02 -4.28
N GLY A 19 -2.57 -23.12 -3.09
CA GLY A 19 -1.20 -23.60 -2.94
C GLY A 19 -0.48 -23.08 -1.72
N LYS A 20 0.82 -23.42 -1.64
CA LYS A 20 1.67 -23.06 -0.53
C LYS A 20 3.05 -22.64 -0.99
N ARG A 21 3.64 -21.69 -0.31
CA ARG A 21 5.05 -21.28 -0.41
C ARG A 21 5.64 -21.17 0.98
N ASP A 22 6.80 -21.80 1.19
CA ASP A 22 7.44 -21.84 2.52
C ASP A 22 8.41 -20.68 2.75
N LYS A 23 8.87 -20.02 1.68
CA LYS A 23 9.74 -18.84 1.76
C LYS A 23 9.66 -18.04 0.47
N MET A 24 9.30 -16.78 0.56
CA MET A 24 9.26 -15.81 -0.53
C MET A 24 9.77 -14.46 -0.04
N LEU A 25 10.35 -13.67 -0.92
CA LEU A 25 10.61 -12.26 -0.61
C LEU A 25 9.28 -11.50 -0.49
N GLY A 26 9.10 -10.82 0.63
CA GLY A 26 7.91 -10.09 1.00
C GLY A 26 8.22 -8.88 1.88
N GLY A 27 7.24 -8.49 2.68
CA GLY A 27 7.29 -7.30 3.52
C GLY A 27 6.72 -6.06 2.86
N ALA A 28 6.16 -5.17 3.68
CA ALA A 28 5.40 -4.00 3.22
C ALA A 28 6.23 -3.07 2.33
N ALA A 29 7.49 -2.78 2.69
CA ALA A 29 8.35 -1.93 1.88
C ALA A 29 8.74 -2.59 0.55
N THR A 30 8.87 -3.92 0.49
CA THR A 30 9.19 -4.65 -0.74
C THR A 30 8.07 -4.54 -1.77
N HIS A 31 6.85 -4.94 -1.38
CA HIS A 31 5.68 -4.90 -2.26
C HIS A 31 5.37 -3.47 -2.73
N PHE A 32 5.44 -2.52 -1.80
CA PHE A 32 5.28 -1.10 -2.12
C PHE A 32 6.32 -0.63 -3.14
N ALA A 33 7.61 -0.87 -2.88
CA ALA A 33 8.70 -0.38 -3.72
C ALA A 33 8.64 -0.94 -5.13
N LEU A 34 8.38 -2.24 -5.27
CA LEU A 34 8.21 -2.89 -6.57
C LEU A 34 7.08 -2.26 -7.38
N SER A 35 5.94 -2.01 -6.75
CA SER A 35 4.80 -1.37 -7.40
C SER A 35 5.09 0.08 -7.78
N ALA A 36 5.67 0.87 -6.88
CA ALA A 36 5.98 2.28 -7.10
C ALA A 36 7.06 2.51 -8.15
N SER A 37 8.00 1.56 -8.31
CA SER A 37 9.12 1.67 -9.26
C SER A 37 8.72 1.76 -10.74
N PHE A 38 7.46 1.45 -11.06
CA PHE A 38 6.92 1.67 -12.41
C PHE A 38 6.65 3.15 -12.73
N TYR A 39 6.62 4.01 -11.72
CA TYR A 39 6.19 5.40 -11.88
C TYR A 39 7.26 6.42 -11.51
N THR A 40 8.19 6.07 -10.62
CA THR A 40 9.19 7.00 -10.07
C THR A 40 10.39 6.27 -9.50
N ASP A 41 11.47 7.01 -9.21
CA ASP A 41 12.60 6.50 -8.43
C ASP A 41 12.16 6.25 -6.98
N VAL A 42 12.50 5.07 -6.45
CA VAL A 42 12.11 4.63 -5.12
C VAL A 42 13.33 4.38 -4.25
N ARG A 43 13.28 4.82 -3.00
CA ARG A 43 14.25 4.52 -1.94
C ARG A 43 13.60 3.68 -0.86
N VAL A 44 14.30 2.62 -0.44
CA VAL A 44 13.83 1.73 0.63
C VAL A 44 14.68 1.91 1.87
N VAL A 45 14.03 2.16 2.99
CA VAL A 45 14.61 2.11 4.34
C VAL A 45 14.01 0.94 5.09
N GLY A 46 14.84 0.02 5.51
CA GLY A 46 14.45 -1.20 6.19
C GLY A 46 15.65 -1.87 6.85
N VAL A 47 15.48 -3.09 7.33
CA VAL A 47 16.55 -3.88 7.94
C VAL A 47 16.43 -5.34 7.53
N VAL A 48 17.58 -5.98 7.26
CA VAL A 48 17.68 -7.41 6.90
C VAL A 48 18.86 -8.06 7.63
N GLY A 49 18.83 -9.37 7.73
CA GLY A 49 19.90 -10.19 8.27
C GLY A 49 20.82 -10.80 7.20
N ASP A 50 21.70 -11.72 7.60
CA ASP A 50 22.65 -12.40 6.71
C ASP A 50 21.98 -13.39 5.75
N ASP A 51 20.74 -13.77 6.01
CA ASP A 51 19.95 -14.66 5.16
C ASP A 51 19.30 -13.94 3.97
N PHE A 52 19.49 -12.61 3.86
CA PHE A 52 19.10 -11.79 2.74
C PHE A 52 20.29 -11.67 1.77
N GLY A 53 20.22 -12.42 0.68
CA GLY A 53 21.34 -12.63 -0.22
C GLY A 53 21.24 -11.84 -1.54
N ARG A 54 22.10 -12.26 -2.49
CA ARG A 54 22.18 -11.62 -3.81
C ARG A 54 20.90 -11.80 -4.65
N GLU A 55 20.17 -12.87 -4.44
CA GLU A 55 18.93 -13.13 -5.18
C GLU A 55 17.85 -12.12 -4.81
N GLU A 56 17.72 -11.83 -3.50
CA GLU A 56 16.81 -10.82 -3.00
C GLU A 56 17.25 -9.40 -3.41
N ASP A 57 18.57 -9.11 -3.37
CA ASP A 57 19.10 -7.84 -3.82
C ASP A 57 18.80 -7.56 -5.31
N ARG A 58 18.85 -8.60 -6.15
CA ARG A 58 18.52 -8.48 -7.58
C ARG A 58 17.11 -7.99 -7.82
N VAL A 59 16.15 -8.37 -6.97
CA VAL A 59 14.76 -7.95 -7.09
C VAL A 59 14.63 -6.42 -7.03
N PHE A 60 15.41 -5.77 -6.19
CA PHE A 60 15.46 -4.32 -6.09
C PHE A 60 16.29 -3.68 -7.22
N THR A 61 17.47 -4.24 -7.49
CA THR A 61 18.39 -3.64 -8.48
C THR A 61 17.88 -3.76 -9.91
N GLU A 62 17.17 -4.83 -10.28
CA GLU A 62 16.52 -4.99 -11.59
C GLU A 62 15.44 -3.93 -11.85
N ARG A 63 14.91 -3.31 -10.79
CA ARG A 63 13.93 -2.23 -10.85
C ARG A 63 14.50 -0.85 -10.51
N ASN A 64 15.83 -0.72 -10.43
CA ASN A 64 16.55 0.50 -10.03
C ASN A 64 16.07 1.09 -8.70
N ILE A 65 15.62 0.24 -7.77
CA ILE A 65 15.23 0.67 -6.43
C ILE A 65 16.48 0.89 -5.59
N ASP A 66 16.59 2.07 -4.99
CA ASP A 66 17.71 2.44 -4.13
C ASP A 66 17.58 1.82 -2.74
N THR A 67 18.50 0.92 -2.41
CA THR A 67 18.60 0.22 -1.13
C THR A 67 19.77 0.68 -0.27
N THR A 68 20.32 1.88 -0.53
CA THR A 68 21.45 2.44 0.23
C THR A 68 21.16 2.51 1.73
N ASP A 69 19.92 2.78 2.10
CA ASP A 69 19.47 2.86 3.50
C ASP A 69 18.86 1.53 4.04
N LEU A 70 19.05 0.41 3.32
CA LEU A 70 18.71 -0.91 3.82
C LEU A 70 19.81 -1.41 4.78
N GLN A 71 19.53 -1.40 6.07
CA GLN A 71 20.47 -1.84 7.10
C GLN A 71 20.68 -3.35 7.04
N ARG A 72 21.94 -3.79 7.17
CA ARG A 72 22.32 -5.21 7.20
C ARG A 72 22.95 -5.54 8.53
N ILE A 73 22.37 -6.47 9.27
CA ILE A 73 22.79 -6.86 10.61
C ILE A 73 23.49 -8.21 10.53
N ALA A 74 24.82 -8.19 10.72
CA ALA A 74 25.65 -9.39 10.73
C ALA A 74 25.24 -10.35 11.88
N GLY A 75 25.17 -11.65 11.60
CA GLY A 75 24.73 -12.68 12.56
C GLY A 75 23.23 -12.72 12.77
N GLY A 76 22.47 -11.78 12.17
CA GLY A 76 21.02 -11.71 12.33
C GLY A 76 20.26 -12.45 11.24
N ARG A 77 18.97 -12.64 11.47
CA ARG A 77 18.02 -13.13 10.47
C ARG A 77 17.04 -12.04 10.09
N THR A 78 16.62 -12.06 8.83
CA THR A 78 15.57 -11.18 8.29
C THR A 78 14.22 -11.48 8.95
N PHE A 79 13.36 -10.48 9.07
CA PHE A 79 11.99 -10.63 9.53
C PHE A 79 11.29 -11.74 8.73
N PHE A 80 10.55 -12.61 9.44
CA PHE A 80 9.80 -13.70 8.83
C PHE A 80 8.37 -13.68 9.32
N TRP A 81 7.43 -13.81 8.38
CA TRP A 81 6.01 -13.95 8.66
C TRP A 81 5.47 -15.21 7.98
N ARG A 82 4.58 -15.92 8.67
CA ARG A 82 3.82 -17.05 8.13
C ARG A 82 2.35 -16.82 8.33
N GLY A 83 1.59 -16.92 7.23
CA GLY A 83 0.15 -16.77 7.26
C GLY A 83 -0.57 -17.83 6.44
N ARG A 84 -1.86 -17.97 6.76
CA ARG A 84 -2.80 -18.79 6.00
C ARG A 84 -4.03 -17.95 5.70
N TYR A 85 -4.57 -18.13 4.50
CA TYR A 85 -5.82 -17.55 4.08
C TYR A 85 -6.92 -18.60 4.01
N ASP A 86 -8.13 -18.25 4.40
CA ASP A 86 -9.32 -19.06 4.20
C ASP A 86 -9.78 -19.03 2.75
N TYR A 87 -10.85 -19.78 2.43
CA TYR A 87 -11.32 -19.96 1.04
C TYR A 87 -11.69 -18.65 0.34
N ASP A 88 -12.17 -17.66 1.08
CA ASP A 88 -12.56 -16.35 0.55
C ASP A 88 -11.37 -15.39 0.32
N LEU A 89 -10.16 -15.76 0.77
CA LEU A 89 -8.92 -14.99 0.63
C LEU A 89 -8.94 -13.58 1.24
N ASN A 90 -9.95 -13.24 2.04
CA ASN A 90 -10.10 -11.90 2.61
C ASN A 90 -9.42 -11.73 3.97
N THR A 91 -9.24 -12.81 4.70
CA THR A 91 -8.69 -12.78 6.05
C THR A 91 -7.39 -13.56 6.14
N ALA A 92 -6.32 -12.87 6.54
CA ALA A 92 -5.04 -13.50 6.86
C ALA A 92 -5.03 -13.97 8.32
N HIS A 93 -4.78 -15.26 8.53
CA HIS A 93 -4.50 -15.83 9.84
C HIS A 93 -2.99 -15.94 10.03
N THR A 94 -2.43 -15.13 10.93
CA THR A 94 -1.02 -15.23 11.29
C THR A 94 -0.76 -16.52 12.06
N LEU A 95 0.14 -17.36 11.53
CA LEU A 95 0.56 -18.62 12.15
C LEU A 95 1.88 -18.48 12.89
N ASP A 96 2.80 -17.64 12.41
CA ASP A 96 4.10 -17.39 13.02
C ASP A 96 4.61 -15.99 12.64
N THR A 97 5.29 -15.35 13.57
CA THR A 97 5.95 -14.06 13.37
C THR A 97 7.28 -14.05 14.09
N GLN A 98 8.37 -13.97 13.34
CA GLN A 98 9.73 -13.88 13.87
C GLN A 98 10.28 -12.50 13.49
N LEU A 99 10.26 -11.59 14.44
CA LEU A 99 10.73 -10.22 14.22
C LEU A 99 12.22 -10.18 13.89
N ASN A 100 13.04 -11.05 14.50
CA ASN A 100 14.47 -11.14 14.24
C ASN A 100 15.13 -9.74 14.32
N VAL A 101 15.93 -9.34 13.31
CA VAL A 101 16.60 -8.02 13.29
C VAL A 101 15.62 -6.85 13.24
N PHE A 102 14.38 -7.08 12.86
CA PHE A 102 13.35 -6.05 12.82
C PHE A 102 12.86 -5.61 14.21
N ALA A 103 13.03 -6.46 15.24
CA ALA A 103 12.66 -6.12 16.62
C ALA A 103 13.38 -4.88 17.15
N ASP A 104 14.66 -4.71 16.77
CA ASP A 104 15.51 -3.60 17.20
C ASP A 104 15.71 -2.56 16.10
N PHE A 105 14.89 -2.60 15.05
CA PHE A 105 15.02 -1.69 13.92
C PHE A 105 14.81 -0.24 14.33
N LYS A 106 15.81 0.58 14.01
CA LYS A 106 15.78 2.03 14.18
C LYS A 106 16.08 2.68 12.83
N PRO A 107 15.08 3.23 12.16
CA PRO A 107 15.26 3.84 10.85
C PRO A 107 16.26 4.98 10.87
N LYS A 108 17.31 4.87 10.08
CA LYS A 108 18.30 5.93 9.86
C LYS A 108 18.25 6.33 8.40
N LEU A 109 17.96 7.58 8.14
CA LEU A 109 17.83 8.10 6.80
C LEU A 109 19.12 8.80 6.40
N SER A 110 19.63 8.49 5.19
CA SER A 110 20.65 9.28 4.53
C SER A 110 20.11 10.69 4.20
N ASP A 111 21.01 11.64 3.89
CA ASP A 111 20.57 12.97 3.49
C ASP A 111 19.73 12.95 2.20
N ALA A 112 19.99 12.00 1.30
CA ALA A 112 19.21 11.80 0.11
C ALA A 112 17.77 11.34 0.46
N ALA A 113 17.61 10.40 1.38
CA ALA A 113 16.31 9.95 1.85
C ALA A 113 15.54 11.04 2.61
N LYS A 114 16.22 11.83 3.47
CA LYS A 114 15.62 12.96 4.19
C LYS A 114 15.02 14.04 3.28
N ASN A 115 15.53 14.15 2.06
CA ASN A 115 15.10 15.15 1.08
C ASN A 115 14.13 14.56 0.03
N SER A 116 13.54 13.39 0.28
CA SER A 116 12.55 12.80 -0.61
C SER A 116 11.29 13.66 -0.69
N ARG A 117 10.77 13.84 -1.91
CA ARG A 117 9.59 14.69 -2.15
C ARG A 117 8.31 14.06 -1.59
N LEU A 118 8.14 12.76 -1.77
CA LEU A 118 7.06 11.99 -1.18
C LEU A 118 7.61 10.91 -0.25
N VAL A 119 6.88 10.61 0.80
CA VAL A 119 7.26 9.61 1.81
C VAL A 119 6.08 8.71 2.10
N PHE A 120 6.34 7.42 2.20
CA PHE A 120 5.38 6.44 2.68
C PHE A 120 5.90 5.72 3.93
N LEU A 121 5.17 5.87 5.00
CA LEU A 121 5.40 5.21 6.28
C LEU A 121 4.61 3.90 6.25
N ALA A 122 5.23 2.85 5.73
CA ALA A 122 4.61 1.54 5.64
C ALA A 122 4.46 0.91 7.03
N ASN A 123 3.82 -0.22 7.10
CA ASN A 123 3.46 -0.90 8.35
C ASN A 123 4.69 -1.23 9.22
N ILE A 124 4.96 -0.36 10.20
CA ILE A 124 5.92 -0.53 11.31
C ILE A 124 5.33 0.10 12.58
N GLN A 125 6.06 -0.02 13.70
CA GLN A 125 5.64 0.62 14.95
C GLN A 125 5.37 2.12 14.76
N PRO A 126 4.23 2.66 15.25
CA PRO A 126 3.84 4.06 15.03
C PRO A 126 4.85 5.10 15.53
N ASP A 127 5.54 4.83 16.63
CA ASP A 127 6.61 5.73 17.11
C ASP A 127 7.76 5.83 16.12
N LEU A 128 8.17 4.72 15.51
CA LEU A 128 9.20 4.71 14.47
C LEU A 128 8.73 5.44 13.19
N GLN A 129 7.47 5.29 12.82
CA GLN A 129 6.89 6.06 11.71
C GLN A 129 6.98 7.56 11.97
N ARG A 130 6.70 7.99 13.21
CA ARG A 130 6.79 9.40 13.62
C ARG A 130 8.23 9.89 13.67
N GLU A 131 9.18 9.09 14.19
CA GLU A 131 10.61 9.39 14.16
C GLU A 131 11.13 9.57 12.73
N VAL A 132 10.67 8.75 11.78
CA VAL A 132 10.99 8.92 10.36
C VAL A 132 10.42 10.23 9.84
N ARG A 133 9.16 10.54 10.17
CA ARG A 133 8.52 11.79 9.76
C ARG A 133 9.29 13.02 10.24
N GLU A 134 9.87 12.97 11.44
CA GLU A 134 10.68 14.04 12.01
C GLU A 134 12.04 14.20 11.31
N GLN A 135 12.62 13.10 10.79
CA GLN A 135 13.89 13.15 10.03
C GLN A 135 13.72 13.74 8.63
N VAL A 136 12.51 13.63 8.04
CA VAL A 136 12.24 14.07 6.66
C VAL A 136 12.11 15.59 6.59
N ARG A 137 12.74 16.19 5.58
CA ARG A 137 12.81 17.64 5.37
C ARG A 137 11.96 18.04 4.17
N GLY A 138 10.84 18.71 4.44
CA GLY A 138 10.07 19.36 3.37
C GLY A 138 9.34 18.43 2.41
N ALA A 139 8.97 17.22 2.83
CA ALA A 139 8.14 16.34 2.02
C ALA A 139 6.80 17.03 1.70
N GLU A 140 6.42 17.00 0.42
CA GLU A 140 5.16 17.58 -0.07
C GLU A 140 3.95 16.73 0.36
N LEU A 141 4.16 15.39 0.43
CA LEU A 141 3.11 14.45 0.82
C LEU A 141 3.72 13.27 1.58
N VAL A 142 3.13 12.98 2.73
CA VAL A 142 3.45 11.82 3.55
C VAL A 142 2.21 10.94 3.65
N GLY A 143 2.34 9.70 3.20
CA GLY A 143 1.34 8.64 3.36
C GLY A 143 1.70 7.70 4.50
N LEU A 144 0.70 7.03 5.05
CA LEU A 144 0.83 6.08 6.15
C LEU A 144 -0.07 4.87 5.93
N ASP A 145 0.44 3.69 6.26
CA ASP A 145 -0.33 2.45 6.46
C ASP A 145 -0.13 1.93 7.88
N THR A 146 -1.02 1.04 8.32
CA THR A 146 -0.96 0.39 9.64
C THR A 146 -1.55 -1.02 9.55
N MET A 147 -1.68 -1.71 10.68
CA MET A 147 -2.35 -3.00 10.81
C MET A 147 -3.05 -3.15 12.16
N ASN A 148 -3.92 -4.16 12.29
CA ASN A 148 -4.67 -4.44 13.50
C ASN A 148 -3.80 -4.51 14.75
N PHE A 149 -2.61 -5.11 14.67
CA PHE A 149 -1.70 -5.22 15.80
C PHE A 149 -1.37 -3.85 16.43
N TRP A 150 -1.12 -2.83 15.62
CA TRP A 150 -0.83 -1.48 16.14
C TRP A 150 -2.08 -0.74 16.60
N ILE A 151 -3.23 -1.02 15.98
CA ILE A 151 -4.52 -0.50 16.42
C ILE A 151 -4.86 -1.01 17.82
N GLU A 152 -4.50 -2.25 18.14
CA GLU A 152 -4.74 -2.89 19.44
C GLU A 152 -3.69 -2.52 20.48
N SER A 153 -2.41 -2.54 20.10
CA SER A 153 -1.29 -2.46 21.05
C SER A 153 -0.72 -1.05 21.22
N ALA A 154 -0.90 -0.13 20.25
CA ALA A 154 -0.28 1.20 20.22
C ALA A 154 -1.22 2.29 19.67
N ARG A 155 -2.51 2.18 19.92
CA ARG A 155 -3.56 3.04 19.33
C ARG A 155 -3.32 4.53 19.51
N GLU A 156 -2.97 4.95 20.71
CA GLU A 156 -2.71 6.38 21.00
C GLU A 156 -1.52 6.90 20.19
N SER A 157 -0.43 6.14 20.15
CA SER A 157 0.74 6.49 19.33
C SER A 157 0.41 6.51 17.84
N LEU A 158 -0.43 5.59 17.36
CA LEU A 158 -0.90 5.57 15.98
C LEU A 158 -1.72 6.83 15.65
N ILE A 159 -2.63 7.23 16.52
CA ILE A 159 -3.42 8.46 16.33
C ILE A 159 -2.50 9.69 16.28
N GLU A 160 -1.50 9.78 17.16
CA GLU A 160 -0.51 10.88 17.12
C GLU A 160 0.30 10.86 15.81
N THR A 161 0.59 9.70 15.27
CA THR A 161 1.27 9.57 13.97
C THR A 161 0.36 9.98 12.81
N ILE A 162 -0.92 9.62 12.86
CA ILE A 162 -1.92 10.04 11.86
C ILE A 162 -2.04 11.58 11.79
N LYS A 163 -1.90 12.29 12.90
CA LYS A 163 -1.98 13.77 12.94
C LYS A 163 -0.89 14.47 12.12
N VAL A 164 0.23 13.81 11.87
CA VAL A 164 1.41 14.40 11.20
C VAL A 164 1.61 13.93 9.77
N VAL A 165 0.65 13.17 9.21
CA VAL A 165 0.68 12.70 7.81
C VAL A 165 -0.44 13.34 6.96
N ASN A 166 -0.31 13.24 5.65
CA ASN A 166 -1.26 13.84 4.71
C ASN A 166 -2.31 12.85 4.22
N VAL A 167 -1.94 11.58 4.05
CA VAL A 167 -2.79 10.52 3.52
C VAL A 167 -2.66 9.28 4.39
N VAL A 168 -3.79 8.68 4.74
CA VAL A 168 -3.85 7.36 5.40
C VAL A 168 -4.41 6.35 4.41
N ILE A 169 -3.78 5.18 4.29
CA ILE A 169 -4.19 4.10 3.38
C ILE A 169 -4.37 2.83 4.21
N ILE A 170 -5.58 2.50 4.58
CA ILE A 170 -5.92 1.36 5.45
C ILE A 170 -7.09 0.55 4.87
N ASN A 171 -7.35 -0.63 5.43
CA ASN A 171 -8.53 -1.38 5.04
C ASN A 171 -9.78 -0.94 5.85
N ASP A 172 -10.94 -1.41 5.45
CA ASP A 172 -12.21 -0.99 6.05
C ASP A 172 -12.43 -1.57 7.46
N ALA A 173 -11.89 -2.75 7.75
CA ALA A 173 -11.91 -3.32 9.10
C ALA A 173 -11.02 -2.51 10.05
N GLU A 174 -9.81 -2.14 9.61
CA GLU A 174 -8.89 -1.27 10.34
C GLU A 174 -9.50 0.11 10.61
N ALA A 175 -10.16 0.72 9.62
CA ALA A 175 -10.82 2.02 9.78
C ALA A 175 -11.92 1.97 10.86
N ARG A 176 -12.76 0.93 10.85
CA ARG A 176 -13.79 0.72 11.86
C ARG A 176 -13.21 0.45 13.24
N HIS A 177 -12.23 -0.43 13.32
CA HIS A 177 -11.57 -0.81 14.57
C HIS A 177 -10.85 0.37 15.21
N LEU A 178 -10.09 1.12 14.41
CA LEU A 178 -9.34 2.29 14.88
C LEU A 178 -10.26 3.38 15.47
N THR A 179 -11.47 3.50 14.95
CA THR A 179 -12.40 4.57 15.34
C THR A 179 -13.52 4.10 16.28
N ASP A 180 -13.66 2.80 16.56
CA ASP A 180 -14.81 2.18 17.23
C ASP A 180 -16.14 2.58 16.58
N GLU A 181 -16.19 2.67 15.24
CA GLU A 181 -17.33 3.12 14.49
C GLU A 181 -17.67 2.11 13.37
N PRO A 182 -18.80 1.42 13.44
CA PRO A 182 -19.17 0.40 12.46
C PRO A 182 -19.56 0.99 11.10
N ASN A 183 -19.99 2.24 11.03
CA ASN A 183 -20.31 2.91 9.78
C ASN A 183 -19.06 3.50 9.15
N LEU A 184 -18.66 3.00 7.97
CA LEU A 184 -17.43 3.41 7.30
C LEU A 184 -17.36 4.91 6.99
N ILE A 185 -18.47 5.55 6.64
CA ILE A 185 -18.51 7.00 6.35
C ILE A 185 -18.22 7.81 7.61
N LYS A 186 -18.79 7.40 8.74
CA LYS A 186 -18.52 8.05 10.03
C LYS A 186 -17.08 7.79 10.50
N ALA A 187 -16.60 6.54 10.35
CA ALA A 187 -15.21 6.18 10.64
C ALA A 187 -14.23 7.03 9.83
N ALA A 188 -14.46 7.17 8.53
CA ALA A 188 -13.64 7.99 7.67
C ALA A 188 -13.62 9.47 8.09
N ARG A 189 -14.78 10.05 8.40
CA ARG A 189 -14.86 11.42 8.89
C ARG A 189 -14.09 11.63 10.20
N LYS A 190 -14.14 10.65 11.10
CA LYS A 190 -13.42 10.69 12.36
C LYS A 190 -11.91 10.68 12.16
N ILE A 191 -11.40 9.84 11.24
CA ILE A 191 -9.98 9.81 10.90
C ILE A 191 -9.53 11.13 10.26
N LEU A 192 -10.29 11.68 9.32
CA LEU A 192 -9.98 12.96 8.69
C LEU A 192 -9.93 14.12 9.69
N GLN A 193 -10.77 14.10 10.75
CA GLN A 193 -10.74 15.10 11.82
C GLN A 193 -9.43 15.07 12.63
N TRP A 194 -8.66 14.00 12.61
CA TRP A 194 -7.35 13.92 13.27
C TRP A 194 -6.24 14.67 12.52
N GLY A 195 -6.44 15.01 11.22
CA GLY A 195 -5.50 15.85 10.48
C GLY A 195 -5.18 15.47 9.03
N PRO A 196 -5.32 14.20 8.58
CA PRO A 196 -5.05 13.86 7.20
C PRO A 196 -5.97 14.60 6.23
N LYS A 197 -5.44 14.96 5.06
CA LYS A 197 -6.22 15.58 3.98
C LYS A 197 -7.04 14.55 3.20
N ALA A 198 -6.60 13.29 3.20
CA ALA A 198 -7.24 12.20 2.51
C ALA A 198 -7.11 10.89 3.28
N LEU A 199 -8.14 10.06 3.17
CA LEU A 199 -8.16 8.69 3.63
C LEU A 199 -8.53 7.79 2.45
N VAL A 200 -7.68 6.81 2.17
CA VAL A 200 -7.96 5.71 1.23
C VAL A 200 -8.33 4.48 2.03
N VAL A 201 -9.50 3.93 1.76
CA VAL A 201 -9.99 2.71 2.40
C VAL A 201 -10.03 1.57 1.38
N LYS A 202 -9.17 0.59 1.58
CA LYS A 202 -9.10 -0.65 0.79
C LYS A 202 -10.23 -1.60 1.26
N ARG A 203 -10.90 -2.28 0.34
CA ARG A 203 -12.05 -3.15 0.63
C ARG A 203 -11.96 -4.50 -0.07
N GLY A 204 -10.75 -5.00 -0.26
CA GLY A 204 -10.49 -6.27 -0.94
C GLY A 204 -11.14 -6.35 -2.31
N GLU A 205 -11.92 -7.39 -2.56
CA GLU A 205 -12.64 -7.63 -3.82
C GLU A 205 -13.75 -6.59 -4.13
N TYR A 206 -14.13 -5.79 -3.14
CA TYR A 206 -15.12 -4.71 -3.31
C TYR A 206 -14.47 -3.38 -3.75
N GLY A 207 -13.14 -3.35 -3.95
CA GLY A 207 -12.43 -2.19 -4.44
C GLY A 207 -11.90 -1.25 -3.36
N ALA A 208 -11.97 0.06 -3.60
CA ALA A 208 -11.44 1.05 -2.66
C ALA A 208 -12.23 2.36 -2.72
N ALA A 209 -12.13 3.14 -1.65
CA ALA A 209 -12.78 4.44 -1.53
C ALA A 209 -11.78 5.50 -1.04
N LEU A 210 -11.81 6.66 -1.66
CA LEU A 210 -11.09 7.86 -1.27
C LEU A 210 -12.07 8.82 -0.59
N PHE A 211 -11.73 9.26 0.60
CA PHE A 211 -12.42 10.29 1.34
C PHE A 211 -11.53 11.51 1.50
N THR A 212 -12.08 12.67 1.23
CA THR A 212 -11.53 13.96 1.63
C THR A 212 -12.54 14.68 2.54
N HIS A 213 -12.22 15.89 3.00
CA HIS A 213 -13.18 16.67 3.78
C HIS A 213 -14.45 16.99 2.99
N ASP A 214 -14.33 17.19 1.68
CA ASP A 214 -15.40 17.71 0.83
C ASP A 214 -15.94 16.68 -0.18
N SER A 215 -15.26 15.55 -0.38
CA SER A 215 -15.60 14.62 -1.44
C SER A 215 -15.46 13.15 -1.04
N TYR A 216 -16.13 12.32 -1.82
CA TYR A 216 -16.06 10.88 -1.81
C TYR A 216 -15.89 10.36 -3.23
N PHE A 217 -14.94 9.45 -3.43
CA PHE A 217 -14.73 8.78 -4.71
C PHE A 217 -14.50 7.30 -4.46
N ALA A 218 -15.24 6.44 -5.14
CA ALA A 218 -15.12 4.98 -4.99
C ALA A 218 -14.87 4.31 -6.34
N ILE A 219 -14.11 3.24 -6.30
CA ILE A 219 -13.83 2.38 -7.44
C ILE A 219 -14.09 0.92 -7.08
N PRO A 220 -14.57 0.09 -8.01
CA PRO A 220 -14.62 -1.35 -7.81
C PRO A 220 -13.21 -1.94 -7.80
N ALA A 221 -13.05 -3.20 -7.38
CA ALA A 221 -11.85 -3.96 -7.70
C ALA A 221 -11.83 -4.32 -9.19
N TYR A 222 -10.63 -4.62 -9.71
CA TYR A 222 -10.54 -5.21 -11.04
C TYR A 222 -11.05 -6.66 -10.98
N PRO A 223 -12.00 -7.07 -11.84
CA PRO A 223 -12.58 -8.40 -11.79
C PRO A 223 -11.57 -9.43 -12.29
N LEU A 224 -11.13 -10.30 -11.40
CA LEU A 224 -10.23 -11.42 -11.68
C LEU A 224 -10.98 -12.74 -11.51
N GLU A 225 -10.77 -13.67 -12.43
CA GLU A 225 -11.30 -15.04 -12.33
C GLU A 225 -10.48 -15.91 -11.37
N SER A 226 -9.20 -15.57 -11.18
CA SER A 226 -8.28 -16.33 -10.35
C SER A 226 -7.45 -15.40 -9.46
N VAL A 227 -7.45 -15.68 -8.18
CA VAL A 227 -6.64 -15.03 -7.15
C VAL A 227 -5.87 -16.12 -6.42
N PHE A 228 -4.54 -16.03 -6.39
CA PHE A 228 -3.69 -17.06 -5.79
C PHE A 228 -3.15 -16.68 -4.43
N ASP A 229 -2.70 -15.43 -4.26
CA ASP A 229 -2.09 -14.94 -3.04
C ASP A 229 -2.43 -13.45 -2.82
N PRO A 230 -3.25 -13.12 -1.81
CA PRO A 230 -3.58 -11.73 -1.50
C PRO A 230 -2.52 -11.01 -0.67
N THR A 231 -1.44 -11.70 -0.24
CA THR A 231 -0.37 -11.11 0.56
C THR A 231 0.30 -9.96 -0.19
N GLY A 232 0.49 -8.83 0.49
CA GLY A 232 1.12 -7.65 -0.09
C GLY A 232 0.24 -6.87 -1.09
N ALA A 233 -1.02 -7.29 -1.35
CA ALA A 233 -1.91 -6.55 -2.25
C ALA A 233 -2.17 -5.12 -1.76
N GLY A 234 -2.33 -4.94 -0.46
CA GLY A 234 -2.50 -3.64 0.17
C GLY A 234 -1.28 -2.73 0.00
N ASP A 235 -0.09 -3.27 0.21
CA ASP A 235 1.18 -2.56 0.03
C ASP A 235 1.43 -2.24 -1.45
N THR A 236 1.12 -3.18 -2.33
CA THR A 236 1.20 -3.01 -3.79
C THR A 236 0.22 -1.92 -4.26
N PHE A 237 -0.99 -1.88 -3.71
CA PHE A 237 -1.94 -0.78 -3.94
C PHE A 237 -1.34 0.56 -3.51
N ALA A 238 -0.81 0.64 -2.29
CA ALA A 238 -0.20 1.86 -1.77
C ALA A 238 1.00 2.30 -2.62
N GLY A 239 1.81 1.35 -3.11
CA GLY A 239 2.92 1.60 -4.03
C GLY A 239 2.46 2.19 -5.36
N GLY A 240 1.42 1.63 -5.97
CA GLY A 240 0.83 2.17 -7.20
C GLY A 240 0.20 3.55 -7.00
N PHE A 241 -0.49 3.76 -5.90
CA PHE A 241 -1.09 5.05 -5.52
C PHE A 241 -0.03 6.13 -5.31
N MET A 242 0.93 5.90 -4.42
CA MET A 242 1.97 6.87 -4.08
C MET A 242 2.97 7.06 -5.23
N GLY A 243 3.31 5.98 -5.94
CA GLY A 243 4.19 6.01 -7.11
C GLY A 243 3.62 6.88 -8.21
N TYR A 244 2.34 6.70 -8.55
CA TYR A 244 1.67 7.56 -9.51
C TYR A 244 1.66 9.03 -9.05
N LEU A 245 1.31 9.32 -7.79
CA LEU A 245 1.36 10.70 -7.29
C LEU A 245 2.78 11.29 -7.35
N ALA A 246 3.80 10.48 -7.09
CA ALA A 246 5.18 10.93 -7.19
C ALA A 246 5.61 11.29 -8.62
N SER A 247 4.98 10.71 -9.65
CA SER A 247 5.22 11.05 -11.06
C SER A 247 4.50 12.34 -11.51
N GLN A 248 3.58 12.87 -10.69
CA GLN A 248 2.81 14.06 -11.02
C GLN A 248 3.44 15.32 -10.42
N GLU A 249 3.21 16.47 -11.06
CA GLU A 249 3.66 17.77 -10.52
C GLU A 249 2.88 18.15 -9.25
N LYS A 250 1.59 17.77 -9.19
CA LYS A 250 0.69 18.10 -8.07
C LYS A 250 -0.04 16.86 -7.59
N SER A 251 -0.19 16.76 -6.28
CA SER A 251 -0.97 15.71 -5.62
C SER A 251 -2.36 16.24 -5.24
N ASP A 252 -3.08 16.81 -6.22
CA ASP A 252 -4.45 17.27 -6.03
C ASP A 252 -5.47 16.12 -6.05
N GLU A 253 -6.75 16.41 -5.80
CA GLU A 253 -7.80 15.40 -5.75
C GLU A 253 -7.96 14.65 -7.08
N ALA A 254 -7.83 15.34 -8.22
CA ALA A 254 -7.92 14.69 -9.52
C ALA A 254 -6.76 13.70 -9.75
N ALA A 255 -5.55 14.04 -9.29
CA ALA A 255 -4.41 13.13 -9.28
C ALA A 255 -4.65 11.96 -8.32
N MET A 256 -5.21 12.20 -7.12
CA MET A 256 -5.53 11.13 -6.16
C MET A 256 -6.58 10.16 -6.71
N ARG A 257 -7.61 10.63 -7.42
CA ARG A 257 -8.61 9.76 -8.08
C ARG A 257 -7.95 8.84 -9.12
N ARG A 258 -7.04 9.36 -9.95
CA ARG A 258 -6.25 8.53 -10.89
C ARG A 258 -5.31 7.57 -10.16
N ALA A 259 -4.68 8.03 -9.08
CA ALA A 259 -3.83 7.20 -8.23
C ALA A 259 -4.58 5.99 -7.63
N MET A 260 -5.87 6.17 -7.25
CA MET A 260 -6.73 5.07 -6.82
C MET A 260 -6.83 3.98 -7.89
N ILE A 261 -7.00 4.36 -9.17
CA ILE A 261 -7.07 3.40 -10.28
C ILE A 261 -5.73 2.67 -10.43
N PHE A 262 -4.59 3.40 -10.44
CA PHE A 262 -3.28 2.77 -10.56
C PHE A 262 -2.96 1.85 -9.36
N GLY A 263 -3.34 2.25 -8.16
CA GLY A 263 -3.24 1.37 -6.98
C GLY A 263 -4.01 0.07 -7.16
N SER A 264 -5.27 0.16 -7.59
CA SER A 264 -6.11 -1.03 -7.84
C SER A 264 -5.57 -1.89 -8.99
N VAL A 265 -5.09 -1.28 -10.07
CA VAL A 265 -4.44 -1.98 -11.19
C VAL A 265 -3.23 -2.76 -10.70
N MET A 266 -2.33 -2.14 -9.93
CA MET A 266 -1.13 -2.80 -9.43
C MET A 266 -1.47 -3.93 -8.45
N ALA A 267 -2.38 -3.68 -7.50
CA ALA A 267 -2.84 -4.72 -6.57
C ALA A 267 -3.48 -5.92 -7.28
N SER A 268 -4.22 -5.68 -8.37
CA SER A 268 -4.83 -6.76 -9.15
C SER A 268 -3.81 -7.66 -9.83
N PHE A 269 -2.64 -7.15 -10.18
CA PHE A 269 -1.54 -7.99 -10.67
C PHE A 269 -0.85 -8.77 -9.55
N ASN A 270 -0.67 -8.16 -8.38
CA ASN A 270 -0.03 -8.83 -7.24
C ASN A 270 -0.71 -10.15 -6.89
N VAL A 271 -2.03 -10.17 -6.87
CA VAL A 271 -2.80 -11.34 -6.43
C VAL A 271 -2.88 -12.48 -7.44
N GLU A 272 -2.40 -12.28 -8.67
CA GLU A 272 -2.39 -13.31 -9.74
C GLU A 272 -1.35 -14.40 -9.50
N GLU A 273 -0.36 -14.19 -8.63
CA GLU A 273 0.68 -15.16 -8.31
C GLU A 273 1.18 -14.99 -6.88
N PHE A 274 1.92 -16.00 -6.39
CA PHE A 274 2.49 -15.94 -5.05
C PHE A 274 3.60 -14.90 -4.92
N GLY A 275 3.58 -14.15 -3.82
CA GLY A 275 4.60 -13.19 -3.45
C GLY A 275 4.77 -12.08 -4.48
N THR A 276 6.02 -11.80 -4.86
CA THR A 276 6.36 -10.68 -5.77
C THR A 276 6.48 -11.09 -7.24
N GLU A 277 6.28 -12.35 -7.58
CA GLU A 277 6.63 -12.93 -8.89
C GLU A 277 5.94 -12.22 -10.07
N ARG A 278 4.64 -11.95 -9.95
CA ARG A 278 3.89 -11.32 -11.03
C ARG A 278 4.31 -9.86 -11.24
N VAL A 279 4.49 -9.10 -10.16
CA VAL A 279 4.84 -7.68 -10.24
C VAL A 279 6.27 -7.49 -10.76
N ARG A 280 7.20 -8.38 -10.45
CA ARG A 280 8.60 -8.31 -10.93
C ARG A 280 8.71 -8.32 -12.45
N ARG A 281 7.87 -9.09 -13.14
CA ARG A 281 7.92 -9.23 -14.61
C ARG A 281 6.85 -8.46 -15.36
N LEU A 282 6.09 -7.62 -14.65
CA LEU A 282 5.05 -6.78 -15.21
C LEU A 282 5.65 -5.71 -16.14
N THR A 283 4.93 -5.38 -17.20
CA THR A 283 5.31 -4.37 -18.17
C THR A 283 4.42 -3.13 -18.08
N HIS A 284 4.91 -1.98 -18.56
CA HIS A 284 4.11 -0.76 -18.66
C HIS A 284 2.92 -0.93 -19.62
N GLU A 285 3.06 -1.78 -20.65
CA GLU A 285 1.98 -2.05 -21.59
C GLU A 285 0.80 -2.75 -20.91
N GLU A 286 1.06 -3.80 -20.10
CA GLU A 286 0.05 -4.50 -19.32
C GLU A 286 -0.66 -3.56 -18.32
N ILE A 287 0.11 -2.70 -17.64
CA ILE A 287 -0.46 -1.69 -16.72
C ILE A 287 -1.40 -0.75 -17.46
N ASN A 288 -0.97 -0.20 -18.61
CA ASN A 288 -1.75 0.71 -19.41
C ASN A 288 -3.00 0.06 -20.02
N GLU A 289 -2.90 -1.20 -20.42
CA GLU A 289 -4.04 -1.96 -20.93
C GLU A 289 -5.08 -2.17 -19.82
N ARG A 290 -4.65 -2.62 -18.62
CA ARG A 290 -5.55 -2.84 -17.49
C ARG A 290 -6.16 -1.51 -17.01
N PHE A 291 -5.41 -0.41 -17.01
CA PHE A 291 -5.94 0.92 -16.72
C PHE A 291 -7.05 1.32 -17.71
N ARG A 292 -6.86 1.08 -19.02
CA ARG A 292 -7.89 1.36 -20.05
C ARG A 292 -9.14 0.50 -19.85
N ARG A 293 -8.99 -0.79 -19.55
CA ARG A 293 -10.11 -1.68 -19.22
C ARG A 293 -10.85 -1.20 -17.96
N PHE A 294 -10.11 -0.72 -16.95
CA PHE A 294 -10.69 -0.15 -15.74
C PHE A 294 -11.57 1.05 -16.06
N LYS A 295 -11.09 1.96 -16.92
CA LYS A 295 -11.88 3.08 -17.40
C LYS A 295 -13.15 2.63 -18.10
N GLN A 296 -13.07 1.62 -18.97
CA GLN A 296 -14.22 1.10 -19.70
C GLN A 296 -15.28 0.50 -18.78
N MET A 297 -14.88 -0.28 -17.78
CA MET A 297 -15.83 -0.94 -16.88
C MET A 297 -16.48 0.01 -15.85
N THR A 298 -15.93 1.20 -15.66
CA THR A 298 -16.47 2.20 -14.73
C THR A 298 -17.15 3.37 -15.43
N HIS A 299 -17.08 3.41 -16.76
CA HIS A 299 -17.67 4.50 -17.56
C HIS A 299 -19.16 4.23 -17.80
N PHE A 300 -19.94 5.29 -17.74
CA PHE A 300 -21.33 5.34 -18.19
C PHE A 300 -21.62 6.73 -18.76
N ASP A 301 -22.51 6.78 -19.75
CA ASP A 301 -22.90 8.03 -20.36
C ASP A 301 -23.89 8.78 -19.47
N GLU A 302 -23.69 10.10 -19.36
CA GLU A 302 -24.66 10.98 -18.71
C GLU A 302 -25.84 11.20 -19.66
N ILE A 303 -27.03 10.80 -19.23
CA ILE A 303 -28.26 11.08 -19.95
C ILE A 303 -29.19 11.92 -19.07
N PRO A 304 -29.82 12.99 -19.63
CA PRO A 304 -30.82 13.74 -18.88
C PRO A 304 -32.03 12.84 -18.60
N PHE A 305 -32.42 12.75 -17.33
CA PHE A 305 -33.62 12.05 -16.93
C PHE A 305 -34.80 13.03 -17.02
N ASP A 306 -35.46 13.08 -18.18
CA ASP A 306 -36.69 13.85 -18.39
C ASP A 306 -37.85 12.90 -18.70
N ARG A 307 -38.85 12.92 -17.83
CA ARG A 307 -40.05 12.07 -17.95
C ARG A 307 -40.94 12.46 -19.14
N ALA A 308 -40.84 13.73 -19.62
CA ALA A 308 -41.60 14.23 -20.76
C ALA A 308 -41.00 13.79 -22.09
N ALA A 309 -39.69 13.65 -22.21
CA ALA A 309 -39.03 13.24 -23.46
C ALA A 309 -39.30 11.76 -23.81
N ASN A 310 -39.54 10.91 -22.83
CA ASN A 310 -39.83 9.48 -23.05
C ASN A 310 -41.30 9.19 -23.39
N ALA A 311 -42.21 10.15 -23.20
CA ALA A 311 -43.63 10.01 -23.55
C ALA A 311 -43.93 10.37 -25.01
N SER A 312 -42.97 10.98 -25.72
CA SER A 312 -43.10 11.37 -27.14
C SER A 312 -42.42 10.39 -28.12
N ALA A 313 -41.79 9.31 -27.59
CA ALA A 313 -41.11 8.29 -28.40
C ALA A 313 -41.89 6.95 -28.51
N THR A 314 -43.14 6.91 -28.03
CA THR A 314 -44.12 5.85 -28.27
C THR A 314 -45.26 6.37 -29.10
#